data_1bd65c0cd19feca5a62df5f9d74eb4e1
#
_entry.id   1bd65c0cd19feca5a62df5f9d74eb4e1
#
_cell.length_a   1.000
_cell.length_b   1.000
_cell.length_c   1.000
_cell.angle_alpha   90.00
_cell.angle_beta   90.00
_cell.angle_gamma   90.00
#
_symmetry.space_group_name_H-M   'P 1'
#
loop_
_entity.id
_entity.type
_entity.pdbx_description
1 polymer ?
#
loop_
_entity_poly.entity_id
_entity_poly.type
_entity_poly.pdbx_seq_one_letter_code
_entity_poly.pdbx_strand_id
1 'polypeptide(L)'
;MNTSADLSWPTSLPQYFVGFDRVFELLTNNFPERNNGFPPSNLIQEDENKYIIEFALAGYDEKDLSIEVTNENGSQHLTIEGKAESEDNSTTEYRHKGIAQRAFRKKYNLAEHIVVNEASLDKGILRIHLEEIIPEEKKPKQIAIKTL
;
A
#
# COMPACT_ATOMS: atom_id res chain seq x y z
N MET A 1 1.10 36.29 12.81
CA MET A 1 0.00 35.53 13.41
C MET A 1 0.05 34.11 12.87
N ASN A 2 0.62 33.23 13.69
CA ASN A 2 0.68 31.81 13.34
C ASN A 2 -0.60 31.14 13.78
N THR A 3 -1.50 30.93 12.88
CA THR A 3 -2.54 29.93 13.07
C THR A 3 -1.94 28.58 12.69
N SER A 4 -1.24 27.97 13.62
CA SER A 4 -0.99 26.54 13.54
C SER A 4 -2.36 25.87 13.67
N ALA A 5 -2.89 25.40 12.56
CA ALA A 5 -3.99 24.47 12.59
C ALA A 5 -3.43 23.23 13.27
N ASP A 6 -3.72 23.08 14.56
CA ASP A 6 -3.57 21.82 15.26
C ASP A 6 -4.45 20.79 14.56
N LEU A 7 -3.88 20.09 13.59
CA LEU A 7 -4.42 18.84 13.13
C LEU A 7 -4.15 17.79 14.22
N SER A 8 -4.80 17.99 15.37
CA SER A 8 -4.91 16.91 16.33
C SER A 8 -5.87 15.88 15.74
N TRP A 9 -5.30 14.84 15.20
CA TRP A 9 -6.08 13.63 14.90
C TRP A 9 -6.77 13.21 16.20
N PRO A 10 -8.08 12.92 16.15
CA PRO A 10 -8.75 12.40 17.31
C PRO A 10 -8.03 11.14 17.76
N THR A 11 -7.44 11.20 18.95
CA THR A 11 -6.72 10.07 19.57
C THR A 11 -7.64 8.94 20.01
N SER A 12 -8.92 9.08 19.78
CA SER A 12 -9.93 8.05 20.00
C SER A 12 -10.69 7.79 18.70
N LEU A 13 -10.13 6.95 17.84
CA LEU A 13 -10.95 6.32 16.81
C LEU A 13 -11.97 5.42 17.50
N PRO A 14 -13.25 5.50 17.09
CA PRO A 14 -14.28 4.66 17.69
C PRO A 14 -13.92 3.19 17.56
N GLN A 15 -14.21 2.40 18.59
CA GLN A 15 -13.92 0.95 18.63
C GLN A 15 -14.52 0.12 17.46
N TYR A 16 -15.28 0.77 16.59
CA TYR A 16 -15.90 0.17 15.42
C TYR A 16 -14.97 -0.12 14.25
N PHE A 17 -13.72 0.36 14.32
CA PHE A 17 -12.72 0.20 13.25
C PHE A 17 -11.61 -0.82 13.57
N VAL A 18 -11.91 -1.81 14.40
CA VAL A 18 -10.93 -2.79 14.90
C VAL A 18 -10.20 -3.57 13.79
N GLY A 19 -10.73 -3.68 12.58
CA GLY A 19 -10.02 -4.25 11.43
C GLY A 19 -9.32 -3.21 10.57
N PHE A 20 -9.89 -2.03 10.47
CA PHE A 20 -9.40 -0.93 9.65
C PHE A 20 -8.13 -0.30 10.22
N ASP A 21 -8.07 -0.08 11.55
CA ASP A 21 -6.90 0.51 12.21
C ASP A 21 -5.62 -0.28 11.97
N ARG A 22 -5.69 -1.60 12.01
CA ARG A 22 -4.53 -2.45 11.78
C ARG A 22 -3.99 -2.36 10.37
N VAL A 23 -4.87 -2.40 9.38
CA VAL A 23 -4.47 -2.31 7.98
C VAL A 23 -3.92 -0.92 7.68
N PHE A 24 -4.60 0.11 8.13
CA PHE A 24 -4.19 1.49 7.95
C PHE A 24 -2.89 1.77 8.72
N GLU A 25 -2.79 1.35 9.97
CA GLU A 25 -1.59 1.51 10.79
C GLU A 25 -0.39 0.74 10.21
N LEU A 26 -0.60 -0.49 9.75
CA LEU A 26 0.45 -1.29 9.11
C LEU A 26 0.88 -0.69 7.77
N LEU A 27 -0.04 -0.14 7.01
CA LEU A 27 0.26 0.52 5.76
C LEU A 27 0.89 1.90 5.99
N THR A 28 0.40 2.67 6.96
CA THR A 28 0.96 4.00 7.28
C THR A 28 2.31 3.93 7.97
N ASN A 29 2.57 2.94 8.81
CA ASN A 29 3.88 2.73 9.41
C ASN A 29 4.97 2.40 8.38
N ASN A 30 4.58 1.92 7.21
CA ASN A 30 5.48 1.67 6.10
C ASN A 30 5.60 2.87 5.13
N PHE A 31 4.79 3.92 5.32
CA PHE A 31 5.02 5.18 4.64
C PHE A 31 6.09 5.94 5.42
N PRO A 32 7.28 6.12 4.89
CA PRO A 32 8.30 6.90 5.58
C PRO A 32 7.77 8.31 5.79
N GLU A 33 7.64 8.68 7.06
CA GLU A 33 7.40 10.07 7.40
C GLU A 33 8.46 10.94 6.71
N ARG A 34 8.01 11.88 5.93
CA ARG A 34 8.84 12.95 5.35
C ARG A 34 10.09 12.44 4.65
N ASN A 35 10.03 12.22 3.46
CA ASN A 35 11.05 12.49 2.47
C ASN A 35 10.94 11.53 1.32
N ASN A 36 10.66 12.12 0.19
CA ASN A 36 11.15 11.63 -1.09
C ASN A 36 11.05 10.12 -1.26
N GLY A 37 10.00 9.53 -0.67
CA GLY A 37 9.71 8.13 -0.88
C GLY A 37 9.46 7.90 -2.36
N PHE A 38 10.50 7.59 -3.08
CA PHE A 38 10.35 7.15 -4.44
C PHE A 38 9.97 5.66 -4.44
N PRO A 39 8.98 5.28 -5.24
CA PRO A 39 8.09 6.11 -6.05
C PRO A 39 6.97 6.79 -5.23
N PRO A 40 6.43 7.94 -5.70
CA PRO A 40 5.24 8.53 -5.10
C PRO A 40 4.09 7.53 -5.07
N SER A 41 3.35 7.49 -3.99
CA SER A 41 2.30 6.49 -3.78
C SER A 41 1.05 7.08 -3.14
N ASN A 42 -0.09 6.46 -3.43
CA ASN A 42 -1.36 6.70 -2.79
C ASN A 42 -1.87 5.40 -2.15
N LEU A 43 -2.54 5.52 -1.04
CA LEU A 43 -3.38 4.46 -0.49
C LEU A 43 -4.82 4.91 -0.57
N ILE A 44 -5.63 4.16 -1.28
CA ILE A 44 -7.04 4.44 -1.52
C ILE A 44 -7.88 3.37 -0.83
N GLN A 45 -8.89 3.77 -0.11
CA GLN A 45 -9.96 2.88 0.31
C GLN A 45 -11.11 3.01 -0.69
N GLU A 46 -11.37 1.95 -1.42
CA GLU A 46 -12.42 1.91 -2.44
C GLU A 46 -13.78 1.50 -1.85
N ASP A 47 -13.75 0.59 -0.87
CA ASP A 47 -14.90 0.07 -0.16
C ASP A 47 -14.48 -0.33 1.27
N GLU A 48 -15.40 -0.76 2.10
CA GLU A 48 -15.11 -1.15 3.49
C GLU A 48 -13.97 -2.17 3.60
N ASN A 49 -13.88 -3.10 2.64
CA ASN A 49 -12.92 -4.18 2.64
C ASN A 49 -11.93 -4.12 1.46
N LYS A 50 -11.96 -3.06 0.65
CA LYS A 50 -11.16 -2.96 -0.57
C LYS A 50 -10.24 -1.77 -0.54
N TYR A 51 -8.99 -2.03 -0.85
CA TYR A 51 -7.93 -1.03 -0.87
C TYR A 51 -7.15 -1.08 -2.17
N ILE A 52 -6.63 0.06 -2.57
CA ILE A 52 -5.75 0.17 -3.73
C ILE A 52 -4.49 0.92 -3.30
N ILE A 53 -3.34 0.34 -3.61
CA ILE A 53 -2.07 1.05 -3.52
C ILE A 53 -1.70 1.49 -4.93
N GLU A 54 -1.48 2.77 -5.13
CA GLU A 54 -1.04 3.33 -6.39
C GLU A 54 0.41 3.82 -6.29
N PHE A 55 1.18 3.55 -7.32
CA PHE A 55 2.54 4.08 -7.49
C PHE A 55 2.67 4.82 -8.81
N ALA A 56 3.22 6.02 -8.77
CA ALA A 56 3.58 6.76 -9.97
C ALA A 56 4.92 6.26 -10.52
N LEU A 57 4.86 5.53 -11.64
CA LEU A 57 5.99 4.84 -12.25
C LEU A 57 6.14 5.21 -13.73
N ALA A 58 6.27 6.50 -14.01
CA ALA A 58 6.49 6.98 -15.36
C ALA A 58 7.77 6.40 -15.95
N GLY A 59 7.67 5.79 -17.13
CA GLY A 59 8.81 5.22 -17.85
C GLY A 59 9.16 3.79 -17.46
N TYR A 60 8.46 3.16 -16.51
CA TYR A 60 8.63 1.75 -16.19
C TYR A 60 7.71 0.88 -17.05
N ASP A 61 8.24 -0.21 -17.53
CA ASP A 61 7.49 -1.28 -18.18
C ASP A 61 7.21 -2.41 -17.18
N GLU A 62 6.28 -3.29 -17.51
CA GLU A 62 5.96 -4.48 -16.71
C GLU A 62 7.22 -5.33 -16.42
N LYS A 63 8.10 -5.48 -17.41
CA LYS A 63 9.35 -6.25 -17.27
C LYS A 63 10.33 -5.69 -16.22
N ASP A 64 10.18 -4.41 -15.87
CA ASP A 64 11.05 -3.72 -14.93
C ASP A 64 10.53 -3.84 -13.49
N LEU A 65 9.31 -4.35 -13.32
CA LEU A 65 8.61 -4.42 -12.06
C LEU A 65 8.45 -5.87 -11.58
N SER A 66 8.53 -6.06 -10.29
CA SER A 66 8.25 -7.32 -9.62
C SER A 66 7.38 -7.07 -8.40
N ILE A 67 6.34 -7.89 -8.26
CA ILE A 67 5.42 -7.84 -7.11
C ILE A 67 5.36 -9.23 -6.53
N GLU A 68 5.65 -9.36 -5.24
CA GLU A 68 5.69 -10.64 -4.54
C GLU A 68 5.00 -10.54 -3.19
N VAL A 69 4.23 -11.58 -2.86
CA VAL A 69 3.65 -11.76 -1.53
C VAL A 69 4.35 -12.93 -0.87
N THR A 70 4.98 -12.68 0.27
CA THR A 70 5.71 -13.68 1.05
C THR A 70 5.13 -13.83 2.45
N ASN A 71 5.23 -15.04 2.99
CA ASN A 71 4.90 -15.34 4.39
C ASN A 71 6.20 -15.64 5.12
N GLU A 72 6.56 -14.80 6.07
CA GLU A 72 7.74 -14.95 6.90
C GLU A 72 7.33 -14.94 8.37
N ASN A 73 7.64 -16.02 9.10
CA ASN A 73 7.35 -16.11 10.54
C ASN A 73 5.89 -15.82 10.94
N GLY A 74 4.94 -16.22 10.09
CA GLY A 74 3.52 -15.97 10.32
C GLY A 74 3.05 -14.55 9.95
N SER A 75 3.93 -13.73 9.40
CA SER A 75 3.61 -12.41 8.89
C SER A 75 3.64 -12.40 7.36
N GLN A 76 2.64 -11.80 6.77
CA GLN A 76 2.51 -11.66 5.32
C GLN A 76 3.10 -10.32 4.87
N HIS A 77 3.91 -10.36 3.84
CA HIS A 77 4.56 -9.17 3.28
C HIS A 77 4.30 -9.03 1.79
N LEU A 78 3.98 -7.82 1.38
CA LEU A 78 3.91 -7.43 -0.03
C LEU A 78 5.19 -6.65 -0.36
N THR A 79 5.95 -7.16 -1.32
CA THR A 79 7.18 -6.50 -1.79
C THR A 79 7.00 -6.07 -3.23
N ILE A 80 7.29 -4.82 -3.50
CA ILE A 80 7.28 -4.22 -4.84
C ILE A 80 8.69 -3.75 -5.14
N GLU A 81 9.23 -4.23 -6.24
CA GLU A 81 10.57 -3.85 -6.71
C GLU A 81 10.50 -3.29 -8.12
N GLY A 82 11.26 -2.25 -8.37
CA GLY A 82 11.50 -1.70 -9.69
C GLY A 82 12.99 -1.69 -9.98
N LYS A 83 13.34 -2.06 -11.22
CA LYS A 83 14.71 -1.98 -11.70
C LYS A 83 14.98 -0.60 -12.28
N ALA A 84 16.17 -0.07 -12.05
CA ALA A 84 16.63 1.09 -12.79
C ALA A 84 16.87 0.70 -14.24
N GLU A 85 16.51 1.59 -15.16
CA GLU A 85 17.05 1.51 -16.50
C GLU A 85 18.57 1.59 -16.39
N SER A 86 19.30 0.69 -17.06
CA SER A 86 20.75 0.76 -17.10
C SER A 86 21.14 2.16 -17.61
N GLU A 87 22.03 2.82 -16.91
CA GLU A 87 22.65 4.08 -17.37
C GLU A 87 23.47 3.80 -18.62
N ASP A 88 22.81 3.40 -19.68
CA ASP A 88 23.46 3.12 -20.94
C ASP A 88 23.65 4.42 -21.68
N ASN A 89 24.88 4.93 -21.67
CA ASN A 89 25.52 5.80 -22.69
C ASN A 89 24.56 6.75 -23.45
N SER A 90 23.50 7.22 -22.76
CA SER A 90 22.69 8.23 -23.39
C SER A 90 23.53 9.52 -23.43
N THR A 91 23.82 9.98 -24.62
CA THR A 91 24.40 11.28 -24.88
C THR A 91 23.44 12.43 -24.54
N THR A 92 22.33 12.10 -23.82
CA THR A 92 21.32 13.08 -23.45
C THR A 92 21.82 13.93 -22.30
N GLU A 93 21.98 15.22 -22.55
CA GLU A 93 22.30 16.20 -21.54
C GLU A 93 21.04 16.82 -20.99
N TYR A 94 20.76 16.58 -19.71
CA TYR A 94 19.61 17.18 -19.03
C TYR A 94 19.99 18.54 -18.45
N ARG A 95 19.29 19.58 -18.82
CA ARG A 95 19.40 20.87 -18.11
C ARG A 95 18.67 20.86 -16.79
N HIS A 96 17.62 20.06 -16.69
CA HIS A 96 16.89 19.75 -15.47
C HIS A 96 16.32 18.34 -15.60
N LYS A 97 16.51 17.51 -14.59
CA LYS A 97 15.99 16.15 -14.54
C LYS A 97 15.05 16.01 -13.36
N GLY A 98 13.74 16.12 -13.62
CA GLY A 98 12.69 16.00 -12.61
C GLY A 98 12.05 14.62 -12.54
N ILE A 99 12.18 13.81 -13.61
CA ILE A 99 11.66 12.44 -13.66
C ILE A 99 12.82 11.48 -13.42
N ALA A 100 12.74 10.72 -12.34
CA ALA A 100 13.76 9.75 -11.98
C ALA A 100 13.27 8.34 -12.30
N GLN A 101 14.15 7.56 -12.96
CA GLN A 101 14.00 6.12 -13.09
C GLN A 101 15.07 5.47 -12.20
N ARG A 102 14.68 5.09 -11.00
CA ARG A 102 15.58 4.51 -10.00
C ARG A 102 15.16 3.09 -9.69
N ALA A 103 16.12 2.27 -9.29
CA ALA A 103 15.77 1.05 -8.59
C ALA A 103 15.13 1.39 -7.25
N PHE A 104 14.08 0.68 -6.92
CA PHE A 104 13.40 0.84 -5.63
C PHE A 104 12.92 -0.52 -5.12
N ARG A 105 12.73 -0.58 -3.81
CA ARG A 105 12.09 -1.70 -3.13
C ARG A 105 11.20 -1.16 -2.03
N LYS A 106 9.92 -1.52 -2.10
CA LYS A 106 8.92 -1.21 -1.07
C LYS A 106 8.39 -2.50 -0.47
N LYS A 107 8.39 -2.58 0.86
CA LYS A 107 7.87 -3.72 1.60
C LYS A 107 6.76 -3.25 2.53
N TYR A 108 5.60 -3.87 2.41
CA TYR A 108 4.43 -3.62 3.24
C TYR A 108 4.11 -4.85 4.07
N ASN A 109 3.84 -4.65 5.34
CA ASN A 109 3.30 -5.71 6.19
C ASN A 109 1.78 -5.76 5.96
N LEU A 110 1.29 -6.93 5.58
CA LEU A 110 -0.14 -7.14 5.39
C LEU A 110 -0.73 -7.79 6.64
N ALA A 111 -1.93 -7.35 7.02
CA ALA A 111 -2.69 -8.01 8.06
C ALA A 111 -3.12 -9.42 7.63
N GLU A 112 -3.43 -10.28 8.59
CA GLU A 112 -3.68 -11.71 8.37
C GLU A 112 -4.74 -12.02 7.30
N HIS A 113 -5.72 -11.16 7.15
CA HIS A 113 -6.84 -11.39 6.23
C HIS A 113 -6.78 -10.55 4.95
N ILE A 114 -5.67 -9.89 4.70
CA ILE A 114 -5.48 -9.12 3.48
C ILE A 114 -4.98 -10.01 2.36
N VAL A 115 -5.67 -9.98 1.25
CA VAL A 115 -5.33 -10.70 0.02
C VAL A 115 -5.02 -9.69 -1.07
N VAL A 116 -3.97 -9.93 -1.82
CA VAL A 116 -3.65 -9.19 -3.03
C VAL A 116 -4.35 -9.86 -4.20
N ASN A 117 -5.33 -9.19 -4.81
CA ASN A 117 -6.15 -9.76 -5.87
C ASN A 117 -5.48 -9.64 -7.23
N GLU A 118 -5.05 -8.43 -7.57
CA GLU A 118 -4.45 -8.16 -8.87
C GLU A 118 -3.56 -6.91 -8.83
N ALA A 119 -2.71 -6.81 -9.83
CA ALA A 119 -1.94 -5.61 -10.09
C ALA A 119 -2.05 -5.23 -11.56
N SER A 120 -2.14 -3.96 -11.84
CA SER A 120 -2.23 -3.42 -13.21
C SER A 120 -1.33 -2.20 -13.36
N LEU A 121 -0.71 -2.08 -14.53
CA LEU A 121 0.07 -0.91 -14.92
C LEU A 121 -0.64 -0.23 -16.09
N ASP A 122 -1.14 0.97 -15.85
CA ASP A 122 -1.81 1.77 -16.87
C ASP A 122 -1.34 3.22 -16.80
N LYS A 123 -0.96 3.77 -17.93
CA LYS A 123 -0.53 5.18 -18.05
C LYS A 123 0.53 5.61 -17.03
N GLY A 124 1.46 4.73 -16.72
CA GLY A 124 2.52 5.00 -15.75
C GLY A 124 2.09 4.93 -14.29
N ILE A 125 0.90 4.42 -14.01
CA ILE A 125 0.40 4.16 -12.66
C ILE A 125 0.26 2.67 -12.43
N LEU A 126 1.01 2.16 -11.46
CA LEU A 126 0.84 0.79 -10.97
C LEU A 126 -0.22 0.79 -9.88
N ARG A 127 -1.28 0.01 -10.06
CA ARG A 127 -2.35 -0.20 -9.08
C ARG A 127 -2.30 -1.61 -8.56
N ILE A 128 -2.29 -1.77 -7.26
CA ILE A 128 -2.34 -3.05 -6.58
C ILE A 128 -3.62 -3.09 -5.76
N HIS A 129 -4.50 -4.03 -6.10
CA HIS A 129 -5.80 -4.21 -5.44
C HIS A 129 -5.68 -5.21 -4.31
N LEU A 130 -6.10 -4.78 -3.13
CA LEU A 130 -6.11 -5.60 -1.92
C LEU A 130 -7.53 -5.69 -1.38
N GLU A 131 -7.83 -6.80 -0.77
CA GLU A 131 -9.13 -7.04 -0.15
C GLU A 131 -8.95 -7.71 1.22
N GLU A 132 -9.72 -7.26 2.20
CA GLU A 132 -9.82 -7.92 3.48
C GLU A 132 -10.89 -9.01 3.41
N ILE A 133 -10.46 -10.25 3.53
CA ILE A 133 -11.36 -11.42 3.54
C ILE A 133 -11.40 -12.01 4.94
N ILE A 134 -12.50 -11.78 5.64
CA ILE A 134 -12.72 -12.37 6.97
C ILE A 134 -13.26 -13.79 6.78
N PRO A 135 -12.56 -14.84 7.27
CA PRO A 135 -13.05 -16.21 7.20
C PRO A 135 -14.43 -16.34 7.88
N GLU A 136 -15.30 -17.18 7.34
CA GLU A 136 -16.63 -17.49 7.91
C GLU A 136 -16.55 -17.90 9.38
N GLU A 137 -15.49 -18.59 9.79
CA GLU A 137 -15.23 -19.03 11.16
C GLU A 137 -15.02 -17.87 12.15
N LYS A 138 -14.60 -16.70 11.67
CA LYS A 138 -14.35 -15.50 12.48
C LYS A 138 -15.44 -14.44 12.37
N LYS A 139 -16.46 -14.67 11.54
CA LYS A 139 -17.61 -13.78 11.46
C LYS A 139 -18.50 -13.93 12.69
N PRO A 140 -19.19 -12.87 13.13
CA PRO A 140 -20.13 -12.96 14.23
C PRO A 140 -21.19 -14.03 13.94
N LYS A 141 -21.36 -14.96 14.87
CA LYS A 141 -22.34 -16.03 14.77
C LYS A 141 -23.48 -15.74 15.73
N GLN A 142 -24.69 -15.68 15.21
CA GLN A 142 -25.88 -15.64 16.06
C GLN A 142 -26.18 -17.03 16.65
N ILE A 143 -26.30 -17.08 17.95
CA ILE A 143 -26.64 -18.30 18.67
C ILE A 143 -28.13 -18.24 19.05
N ALA A 144 -28.88 -19.23 18.60
CA ALA A 144 -30.30 -19.34 18.96
C ALA A 144 -30.45 -19.75 20.43
N ILE A 145 -31.25 -19.00 21.17
CA ILE A 145 -31.59 -19.32 22.56
C ILE A 145 -32.75 -20.30 22.54
N LYS A 146 -32.58 -21.48 23.13
CA LYS A 146 -33.67 -22.44 23.35
C LYS A 146 -34.32 -22.15 24.68
N THR A 147 -35.62 -21.99 24.67
CA THR A 147 -36.42 -21.91 25.89
C THR A 147 -36.69 -23.35 26.38
N LEU A 148 -36.32 -23.60 27.59
CA LEU A 148 -36.58 -24.91 28.24
C LEU A 148 -37.97 -24.96 28.80
#